data_e85b3422cc2aac2447b62a8ac313f23a
#
_entry.id   e85b3422cc2aac2447b62a8ac313f23a
#
_cell.length_a   1.000
_cell.length_b   1.000
_cell.length_c   1.000
_cell.angle_alpha   90.00
_cell.angle_beta   90.00
_cell.angle_gamma   90.00
#
_symmetry.space_group_name_H-M   'P 1'
#
loop_
_entity.id
_entity.type
_entity.pdbx_description
1 polymer ?
#
loop_
_entity_poly.entity_id
_entity_poly.type
_entity_poly.pdbx_seq_one_letter_code
_entity_poly.pdbx_strand_id
1 'polypeptide(L)'
;VAKLNQIIAIEKGVKSRAQRELADVLRVLQKPALLSGISRVYRPKDEEGETLPPESTKVQVRSEDALRDVATALTRLFDVVATKDWANREARADVVVDGRTIVAQAPVTYLLFLEKQLTELLALIDKLPVLDAAESWSYDESQDVWRTDPVETSRTKKVPRAHVLYEATEKHPAQVETFTEDVIVGTWTKVAFSGALPARRVNELRDRVDRLQAAVKYAREEANAAEVDDRQVGEAVFAYLLAR
;
A
#
# COMPACT_ATOMS: atom_id res chain seq x y z
N VAL A 1 -27.55 -14.63 14.30
CA VAL A 1 -26.93 -13.32 14.07
C VAL A 1 -25.61 -13.59 13.32
N ALA A 2 -25.38 -12.87 12.21
CA ALA A 2 -24.15 -13.00 11.44
C ALA A 2 -23.00 -12.24 12.14
N LYS A 3 -21.76 -12.67 11.87
CA LYS A 3 -20.57 -11.95 12.33
C LYS A 3 -20.00 -11.09 11.21
N LEU A 4 -19.34 -9.99 11.55
CA LEU A 4 -18.74 -9.06 10.59
C LEU A 4 -17.77 -9.76 9.62
N ASN A 5 -16.93 -10.68 10.11
CA ASN A 5 -16.02 -11.46 9.28
C ASN A 5 -16.76 -12.33 8.23
N GLN A 6 -17.97 -12.84 8.54
CA GLN A 6 -18.78 -13.59 7.60
C GLN A 6 -19.35 -12.68 6.49
N ILE A 7 -19.78 -11.48 6.86
CA ILE A 7 -20.27 -10.49 5.89
C ILE A 7 -19.12 -10.06 4.95
N ILE A 8 -17.92 -9.80 5.48
CA ILE A 8 -16.73 -9.48 4.68
C ILE A 8 -16.38 -10.63 3.71
N ALA A 9 -16.49 -11.87 4.16
CA ALA A 9 -16.17 -13.04 3.33
C ALA A 9 -17.10 -13.19 2.12
N ILE A 10 -18.41 -12.89 2.28
CA ILE A 10 -19.40 -13.03 1.20
C ILE A 10 -19.44 -11.81 0.26
N GLU A 11 -19.02 -10.62 0.70
CA GLU A 11 -19.09 -9.36 -0.05
C GLU A 11 -18.51 -9.48 -1.46
N LYS A 12 -17.29 -10.02 -1.56
CA LYS A 12 -16.60 -10.18 -2.86
C LYS A 12 -17.41 -11.02 -3.84
N GLY A 13 -18.00 -12.11 -3.35
CA GLY A 13 -18.84 -12.99 -4.16
C GLY A 13 -20.14 -12.31 -4.62
N VAL A 14 -20.80 -11.60 -3.71
CA VAL A 14 -22.03 -10.84 -4.00
C VAL A 14 -21.75 -9.74 -5.03
N LYS A 15 -20.67 -8.97 -4.83
CA LYS A 15 -20.24 -7.91 -5.76
C LYS A 15 -19.95 -8.46 -7.16
N SER A 16 -19.19 -9.53 -7.25
CA SER A 16 -18.86 -10.16 -8.53
C SER A 16 -20.09 -10.68 -9.27
N ARG A 17 -21.06 -11.25 -8.54
CA ARG A 17 -22.33 -11.69 -9.11
C ARG A 17 -23.16 -10.53 -9.63
N ALA A 18 -23.37 -9.50 -8.83
CA ALA A 18 -24.11 -8.31 -9.20
C ALA A 18 -23.52 -7.61 -10.44
N GLN A 19 -22.18 -7.49 -10.50
CA GLN A 19 -21.50 -6.92 -11.68
C GLN A 19 -21.71 -7.76 -12.94
N ARG A 20 -21.72 -9.08 -12.83
CA ARG A 20 -21.95 -9.99 -13.96
C ARG A 20 -23.40 -9.85 -14.46
N GLU A 21 -24.37 -9.90 -13.56
CA GLU A 21 -25.80 -9.76 -13.90
C GLU A 21 -26.06 -8.41 -14.56
N LEU A 22 -25.48 -7.32 -14.05
CA LEU A 22 -25.55 -6.00 -14.66
C LEU A 22 -24.96 -5.98 -16.09
N ALA A 23 -23.81 -6.61 -16.30
CA ALA A 23 -23.18 -6.68 -17.62
C ALA A 23 -24.01 -7.52 -18.61
N ASP A 24 -24.65 -8.60 -18.14
CA ASP A 24 -25.49 -9.45 -18.97
C ASP A 24 -26.78 -8.73 -19.40
N VAL A 25 -27.44 -8.02 -18.46
CA VAL A 25 -28.61 -7.19 -18.76
C VAL A 25 -28.24 -6.08 -19.75
N LEU A 26 -27.11 -5.39 -19.53
CA LEU A 26 -26.65 -4.33 -20.45
C LEU A 26 -26.40 -4.88 -21.87
N ARG A 27 -25.82 -6.08 -21.99
CA ARG A 27 -25.57 -6.75 -23.28
C ARG A 27 -26.88 -7.08 -24.01
N VAL A 28 -27.92 -7.47 -23.27
CA VAL A 28 -29.24 -7.75 -23.81
C VAL A 28 -29.94 -6.46 -24.28
N LEU A 29 -29.90 -5.40 -23.47
CA LEU A 29 -30.50 -4.10 -23.80
C LEU A 29 -29.82 -3.40 -24.99
N GLN A 30 -28.58 -3.72 -25.30
CA GLN A 30 -27.86 -3.20 -26.48
C GLN A 30 -28.28 -3.86 -27.80
N LYS A 31 -29.23 -4.80 -27.79
CA LYS A 31 -29.76 -5.49 -28.98
C LYS A 31 -31.14 -4.96 -29.36
N PRO A 32 -31.25 -3.96 -30.26
CA PRO A 32 -32.55 -3.35 -30.61
C PRO A 32 -33.60 -4.36 -31.12
N ALA A 33 -33.13 -5.42 -31.76
CA ALA A 33 -34.02 -6.47 -32.28
C ALA A 33 -34.80 -7.22 -31.19
N LEU A 34 -34.27 -7.27 -29.96
CA LEU A 34 -34.95 -7.90 -28.81
C LEU A 34 -36.02 -6.98 -28.18
N LEU A 35 -35.82 -5.67 -28.32
CA LEU A 35 -36.67 -4.62 -27.74
C LEU A 35 -37.77 -4.14 -28.66
N SER A 36 -37.76 -4.56 -29.93
CA SER A 36 -38.71 -4.14 -30.92
C SER A 36 -39.54 -5.31 -31.41
N GLY A 37 -40.75 -5.01 -31.82
CA GLY A 37 -41.68 -5.92 -32.46
C GLY A 37 -42.39 -5.24 -33.62
N ILE A 38 -42.88 -6.02 -34.52
CA ILE A 38 -43.66 -5.53 -35.66
C ILE A 38 -44.86 -6.42 -35.85
N SER A 39 -45.99 -5.81 -36.25
CA SER A 39 -47.16 -6.51 -36.73
C SER A 39 -47.63 -5.78 -37.98
N ARG A 40 -47.64 -6.50 -39.08
CA ARG A 40 -48.18 -5.96 -40.33
C ARG A 40 -49.17 -6.93 -40.97
N VAL A 41 -50.29 -6.36 -41.47
CA VAL A 41 -51.32 -7.09 -42.15
C VAL A 41 -51.46 -6.44 -43.50
N TYR A 42 -51.34 -7.25 -44.56
CA TYR A 42 -51.58 -6.79 -45.90
C TYR A 42 -53.09 -6.74 -46.15
N ARG A 43 -53.57 -5.66 -46.79
CA ARG A 43 -54.92 -5.53 -47.28
C ARG A 43 -54.87 -5.23 -48.78
N PRO A 44 -55.38 -6.11 -49.64
CA PRO A 44 -55.45 -5.84 -51.06
C PRO A 44 -56.30 -4.63 -51.34
N LYS A 45 -56.02 -3.90 -52.39
CA LYS A 45 -56.77 -2.73 -52.81
C LYS A 45 -58.09 -3.14 -53.46
N ASP A 46 -58.06 -4.23 -54.18
CA ASP A 46 -59.24 -4.77 -54.90
C ASP A 46 -59.66 -6.13 -54.33
N GLU A 47 -60.97 -6.51 -54.43
CA GLU A 47 -61.47 -7.74 -53.83
C GLU A 47 -60.87 -9.03 -54.43
N GLU A 48 -60.34 -8.99 -55.66
CA GLU A 48 -59.67 -10.09 -56.34
C GLU A 48 -58.12 -10.02 -56.17
N GLY A 49 -57.60 -9.10 -55.35
CA GLY A 49 -56.19 -8.91 -55.14
C GLY A 49 -55.51 -10.05 -54.35
N GLU A 50 -54.22 -10.17 -54.48
CA GLU A 50 -53.40 -11.17 -53.77
C GLU A 50 -53.55 -11.00 -52.25
N THR A 51 -53.71 -12.09 -51.52
CA THR A 51 -53.77 -12.12 -50.07
C THR A 51 -52.42 -12.61 -49.51
N LEU A 52 -51.69 -11.77 -48.74
CA LEU A 52 -50.46 -12.14 -48.07
C LEU A 52 -50.70 -12.49 -46.59
N PRO A 53 -49.99 -13.46 -46.05
CA PRO A 53 -50.12 -13.81 -44.66
C PRO A 53 -49.62 -12.66 -43.75
N PRO A 54 -50.20 -12.46 -42.57
CA PRO A 54 -49.77 -11.46 -41.61
C PRO A 54 -48.39 -11.82 -41.08
N GLU A 55 -47.53 -10.80 -40.95
CA GLU A 55 -46.20 -10.94 -40.34
C GLU A 55 -46.21 -10.32 -38.95
N SER A 56 -45.68 -11.06 -37.98
CA SER A 56 -45.64 -10.60 -36.61
C SER A 56 -44.35 -11.05 -35.93
N THR A 57 -43.62 -10.10 -35.35
CA THR A 57 -42.50 -10.33 -34.44
C THR A 57 -42.85 -9.73 -33.08
N LYS A 58 -42.74 -10.51 -32.04
CA LYS A 58 -43.03 -10.05 -30.66
C LYS A 58 -41.79 -9.43 -30.01
N VAL A 59 -42.00 -8.42 -29.18
CA VAL A 59 -40.98 -7.90 -28.27
C VAL A 59 -40.55 -9.04 -27.34
N GLN A 60 -39.28 -9.32 -27.30
CA GLN A 60 -38.67 -10.40 -26.49
C GLN A 60 -38.22 -9.90 -25.13
N VAL A 61 -37.75 -8.66 -25.05
CA VAL A 61 -37.19 -8.04 -23.83
C VAL A 61 -37.88 -6.70 -23.61
N ARG A 62 -38.29 -6.47 -22.37
CA ARG A 62 -38.86 -5.20 -21.94
C ARG A 62 -37.84 -4.51 -21.00
N SER A 63 -37.53 -3.24 -21.26
CA SER A 63 -36.55 -2.47 -20.46
C SER A 63 -36.97 -2.39 -18.99
N GLU A 64 -38.26 -2.32 -18.68
CA GLU A 64 -38.75 -2.30 -17.29
C GLU A 64 -38.47 -3.62 -16.56
N ASP A 65 -38.59 -4.76 -17.22
CA ASP A 65 -38.30 -6.06 -16.62
C ASP A 65 -36.78 -6.18 -16.37
N ALA A 66 -35.96 -5.76 -17.34
CA ALA A 66 -34.54 -5.70 -17.21
C ALA A 66 -34.07 -4.79 -16.05
N LEU A 67 -34.75 -3.66 -15.85
CA LEU A 67 -34.47 -2.77 -14.69
C LEU A 67 -34.83 -3.42 -13.36
N ARG A 68 -35.89 -4.21 -13.30
CA ARG A 68 -36.28 -4.98 -12.10
C ARG A 68 -35.22 -6.07 -11.78
N ASP A 69 -34.73 -6.76 -12.82
CA ASP A 69 -33.67 -7.76 -12.63
C ASP A 69 -32.40 -7.13 -12.07
N VAL A 70 -31.98 -5.96 -12.61
CA VAL A 70 -30.86 -5.16 -12.10
C VAL A 70 -31.12 -4.73 -10.65
N ALA A 71 -32.33 -4.24 -10.34
CA ALA A 71 -32.68 -3.83 -8.98
C ALA A 71 -32.53 -5.00 -8.00
N THR A 72 -33.03 -6.19 -8.37
CA THR A 72 -32.93 -7.38 -7.54
C THR A 72 -31.47 -7.77 -7.25
N ALA A 73 -30.61 -7.77 -8.29
CA ALA A 73 -29.19 -8.08 -8.17
C ALA A 73 -28.44 -7.08 -7.29
N LEU A 74 -28.71 -5.79 -7.48
CA LEU A 74 -28.03 -4.71 -6.76
C LEU A 74 -28.57 -4.51 -5.34
N THR A 75 -29.84 -4.78 -5.06
CA THR A 75 -30.41 -4.73 -3.71
C THR A 75 -29.56 -5.56 -2.74
N ARG A 76 -29.27 -6.80 -3.09
CA ARG A 76 -28.43 -7.66 -2.25
C ARG A 76 -27.04 -7.11 -2.05
N LEU A 77 -26.42 -6.52 -3.08
CA LEU A 77 -25.13 -5.88 -2.96
C LEU A 77 -25.17 -4.69 -2.00
N PHE A 78 -26.18 -3.84 -2.14
CA PHE A 78 -26.36 -2.65 -1.28
C PHE A 78 -26.54 -3.05 0.18
N ASP A 79 -27.36 -4.06 0.46
CA ASP A 79 -27.61 -4.55 1.81
C ASP A 79 -26.36 -5.14 2.47
N VAL A 80 -25.59 -5.97 1.74
CA VAL A 80 -24.36 -6.54 2.26
C VAL A 80 -23.29 -5.46 2.53
N VAL A 81 -23.15 -4.49 1.62
CA VAL A 81 -22.19 -3.38 1.82
C VAL A 81 -22.65 -2.49 2.98
N ALA A 82 -23.93 -2.14 3.06
CA ALA A 82 -24.47 -1.37 4.17
C ALA A 82 -24.25 -2.09 5.51
N THR A 83 -24.61 -3.37 5.60
CA THR A 83 -24.40 -4.18 6.79
C THR A 83 -22.93 -4.14 7.23
N LYS A 84 -22.00 -4.34 6.31
CA LYS A 84 -20.58 -4.28 6.59
C LYS A 84 -20.14 -2.89 7.08
N ASP A 85 -20.54 -1.82 6.39
CA ASP A 85 -20.05 -0.47 6.68
C ASP A 85 -20.63 0.07 8.00
N TRP A 86 -21.90 -0.23 8.33
CA TRP A 86 -22.47 0.08 9.65
C TRP A 86 -21.75 -0.70 10.75
N ALA A 87 -21.52 -1.99 10.55
CA ALA A 87 -20.81 -2.82 11.53
C ALA A 87 -19.36 -2.37 11.74
N ASN A 88 -18.64 -1.99 10.69
CA ASN A 88 -17.28 -1.44 10.79
C ASN A 88 -17.20 -0.17 11.63
N ARG A 89 -18.26 0.63 11.67
CA ARG A 89 -18.37 1.82 12.51
C ARG A 89 -18.57 1.48 13.98
N GLU A 90 -19.31 0.42 14.28
CA GLU A 90 -19.70 0.02 15.62
C GLU A 90 -18.70 -0.95 16.28
N ALA A 91 -18.11 -1.85 15.47
CA ALA A 91 -17.13 -2.82 15.93
C ALA A 91 -15.82 -2.15 16.39
N ARG A 92 -15.41 -2.42 17.61
CA ARG A 92 -14.25 -1.81 18.27
C ARG A 92 -13.45 -2.86 19.01
N ALA A 93 -12.13 -2.63 19.10
CA ALA A 93 -11.26 -3.42 19.95
C ALA A 93 -10.12 -2.55 20.51
N ASP A 94 -9.47 -3.05 21.54
CA ASP A 94 -8.31 -2.42 22.15
C ASP A 94 -7.03 -2.95 21.50
N VAL A 95 -6.12 -2.06 21.15
CA VAL A 95 -4.76 -2.43 20.74
C VAL A 95 -3.89 -2.55 21.98
N VAL A 96 -3.53 -3.78 22.36
CA VAL A 96 -2.76 -4.05 23.58
C VAL A 96 -1.41 -4.63 23.19
N VAL A 97 -0.32 -4.01 23.69
CA VAL A 97 1.06 -4.48 23.51
C VAL A 97 1.69 -4.68 24.89
N ASP A 98 2.22 -5.85 25.14
CA ASP A 98 2.88 -6.19 26.41
C ASP A 98 2.01 -5.89 27.65
N GLY A 99 0.70 -6.12 27.56
CA GLY A 99 -0.28 -5.85 28.63
C GLY A 99 -0.68 -4.38 28.80
N ARG A 100 -0.15 -3.48 27.96
CA ARG A 100 -0.49 -2.06 27.97
C ARG A 100 -1.39 -1.72 26.80
N THR A 101 -2.54 -1.10 27.06
CA THR A 101 -3.41 -0.54 26.02
C THR A 101 -2.74 0.67 25.39
N ILE A 102 -2.45 0.57 24.10
CA ILE A 102 -1.88 1.65 23.27
C ILE A 102 -2.98 2.49 22.66
N VAL A 103 -4.03 1.85 22.14
CA VAL A 103 -5.22 2.52 21.58
C VAL A 103 -6.44 1.79 22.13
N ALA A 104 -7.32 2.53 22.83
CA ALA A 104 -8.55 1.97 23.39
C ALA A 104 -9.71 2.13 22.40
N GLN A 105 -10.59 1.11 22.32
CA GLN A 105 -11.84 1.14 21.58
C GLN A 105 -11.71 1.63 20.13
N ALA A 106 -10.63 1.19 19.46
CA ALA A 106 -10.37 1.54 18.07
C ALA A 106 -11.40 0.91 17.13
N PRO A 107 -12.08 1.68 16.27
CA PRO A 107 -12.98 1.13 15.27
C PRO A 107 -12.17 0.40 14.17
N VAL A 108 -12.79 -0.59 13.51
CA VAL A 108 -12.14 -1.40 12.46
C VAL A 108 -11.51 -0.54 11.37
N THR A 109 -12.15 0.55 10.97
CA THR A 109 -11.63 1.48 9.94
C THR A 109 -10.31 2.12 10.36
N TYR A 110 -10.15 2.47 11.64
CA TYR A 110 -8.90 3.00 12.17
C TYR A 110 -7.82 1.91 12.28
N LEU A 111 -8.21 0.69 12.68
CA LEU A 111 -7.27 -0.44 12.74
C LEU A 111 -6.67 -0.77 11.36
N LEU A 112 -7.48 -0.73 10.30
CA LEU A 112 -7.02 -0.90 8.91
C LEU A 112 -6.06 0.22 8.48
N PHE A 113 -6.36 1.46 8.84
CA PHE A 113 -5.46 2.60 8.60
C PHE A 113 -4.14 2.40 9.33
N LEU A 114 -4.19 2.06 10.62
CA LEU A 114 -3.00 1.89 11.47
C LEU A 114 -2.12 0.74 10.96
N GLU A 115 -2.70 -0.39 10.55
CA GLU A 115 -1.96 -1.51 9.96
C GLU A 115 -1.18 -1.09 8.71
N LYS A 116 -1.81 -0.31 7.82
CA LYS A 116 -1.15 0.23 6.63
C LYS A 116 0.00 1.17 7.00
N GLN A 117 -0.22 2.11 7.92
CA GLN A 117 0.80 3.09 8.32
C GLN A 117 2.00 2.43 9.01
N LEU A 118 1.77 1.39 9.82
CA LEU A 118 2.86 0.65 10.45
C LEU A 118 3.71 -0.11 9.42
N THR A 119 3.11 -0.60 8.33
CA THR A 119 3.86 -1.22 7.23
C THR A 119 4.76 -0.19 6.53
N GLU A 120 4.25 1.02 6.28
CA GLU A 120 5.03 2.11 5.70
C GLU A 120 6.15 2.58 6.65
N LEU A 121 5.87 2.63 7.96
CA LEU A 121 6.85 2.98 8.99
C LEU A 121 7.96 1.93 9.09
N LEU A 122 7.64 0.64 9.02
CA LEU A 122 8.63 -0.43 9.00
C LEU A 122 9.58 -0.29 7.81
N ALA A 123 9.03 -0.03 6.62
CA ALA A 123 9.81 0.21 5.41
C ALA A 123 10.73 1.46 5.50
N LEU A 124 10.35 2.47 6.28
CA LEU A 124 11.19 3.61 6.60
C LEU A 124 12.31 3.21 7.56
N ILE A 125 11.99 2.49 8.65
CA ILE A 125 12.97 2.03 9.65
C ILE A 125 14.04 1.15 9.00
N ASP A 126 13.67 0.28 8.04
CA ASP A 126 14.61 -0.57 7.32
C ASP A 126 15.61 0.20 6.45
N LYS A 127 15.32 1.46 6.14
CA LYS A 127 16.18 2.36 5.37
C LYS A 127 16.98 3.35 6.23
N LEU A 128 16.81 3.32 7.56
CA LEU A 128 17.57 4.20 8.42
C LEU A 128 19.08 3.91 8.31
N PRO A 129 19.92 4.96 8.22
CA PRO A 129 21.37 4.79 8.21
C PRO A 129 21.85 4.24 9.56
N VAL A 130 22.74 3.26 9.49
CA VAL A 130 23.34 2.60 10.65
C VAL A 130 24.80 3.01 10.76
N LEU A 131 25.31 3.16 11.99
CA LEU A 131 26.72 3.39 12.27
C LEU A 131 27.58 2.26 11.68
N ASP A 132 28.71 2.61 11.10
CA ASP A 132 29.67 1.63 10.59
C ASP A 132 30.17 0.73 11.72
N ALA A 133 29.97 -0.58 11.56
CA ALA A 133 30.38 -1.57 12.55
C ALA A 133 31.91 -1.76 12.63
N ALA A 134 32.66 -1.27 11.64
CA ALA A 134 34.13 -1.33 11.63
C ALA A 134 34.78 -0.28 12.54
N GLU A 135 34.01 0.73 12.97
CA GLU A 135 34.49 1.84 13.78
C GLU A 135 33.96 1.76 15.22
N SER A 136 34.77 2.29 16.17
CA SER A 136 34.33 2.45 17.56
C SER A 136 33.62 3.79 17.74
N TRP A 137 32.35 3.74 18.09
CA TRP A 137 31.52 4.92 18.24
C TRP A 137 31.17 5.19 19.70
N SER A 138 31.36 6.43 20.15
CA SER A 138 30.90 6.97 21.42
C SER A 138 29.91 8.11 21.18
N TYR A 139 28.87 8.21 22.03
CA TYR A 139 27.90 9.29 21.92
C TYR A 139 28.44 10.56 22.56
N ASP A 140 28.41 11.67 21.83
CA ASP A 140 28.79 13.00 22.32
C ASP A 140 27.52 13.79 22.68
N GLU A 141 27.23 13.88 23.95
CA GLU A 141 26.04 14.59 24.47
C GLU A 141 26.08 16.10 24.17
N SER A 142 27.26 16.68 23.98
CA SER A 142 27.38 18.13 23.75
C SER A 142 26.97 18.53 22.35
N GLN A 143 27.15 17.63 21.37
CA GLN A 143 26.84 17.85 19.95
C GLN A 143 25.63 17.02 19.47
N ASP A 144 25.11 16.14 20.32
CA ASP A 144 24.01 15.22 19.98
C ASP A 144 24.29 14.32 18.77
N VAL A 145 25.53 13.82 18.68
CA VAL A 145 26.00 12.96 17.59
C VAL A 145 26.90 11.84 18.09
N TRP A 146 27.11 10.84 17.26
CA TRP A 146 28.12 9.81 17.48
C TRP A 146 29.46 10.27 16.94
N ARG A 147 30.56 9.96 17.66
CA ARG A 147 31.92 10.27 17.23
C ARG A 147 32.82 9.07 17.40
N THR A 148 33.89 9.01 16.56
CA THR A 148 35.00 8.06 16.74
C THR A 148 36.06 8.62 17.67
N ASP A 149 36.91 7.73 18.17
CA ASP A 149 38.14 8.15 18.81
C ASP A 149 39.04 8.89 17.80
N PRO A 150 39.88 9.84 18.27
CA PRO A 150 40.79 10.54 17.40
C PRO A 150 41.82 9.57 16.78
N VAL A 151 41.98 9.63 15.47
CA VAL A 151 42.99 8.86 14.73
C VAL A 151 44.00 9.82 14.17
N GLU A 152 45.29 9.59 14.48
CA GLU A 152 46.40 10.37 13.95
C GLU A 152 46.95 9.76 12.67
N THR A 153 47.15 10.59 11.66
CA THR A 153 47.82 10.22 10.40
C THR A 153 48.94 11.18 10.10
N SER A 154 50.12 10.65 9.71
CA SER A 154 51.28 11.46 9.38
C SER A 154 51.18 12.05 7.98
N ARG A 155 51.49 13.36 7.86
CA ARG A 155 51.68 14.00 6.56
C ARG A 155 53.15 13.92 6.19
N THR A 156 53.48 13.29 5.08
CA THR A 156 54.82 13.23 4.53
C THR A 156 55.00 14.25 3.41
N LYS A 157 56.24 14.74 3.26
CA LYS A 157 56.68 15.56 2.15
C LYS A 157 57.95 14.95 1.55
N LYS A 158 57.99 14.85 0.25
CA LYS A 158 59.20 14.43 -0.47
C LYS A 158 60.22 15.55 -0.44
N VAL A 159 61.37 15.27 0.18
CA VAL A 159 62.46 16.21 0.27
C VAL A 159 63.64 15.64 -0.55
N PRO A 160 64.18 16.39 -1.52
CA PRO A 160 65.36 15.94 -2.24
C PRO A 160 66.61 15.91 -1.29
N ARG A 161 67.28 14.77 -1.30
CA ARG A 161 68.57 14.60 -0.60
C ARG A 161 69.58 14.35 -1.63
N ALA A 162 70.78 14.84 -1.32
CA ALA A 162 72.00 14.61 -2.12
C ALA A 162 72.92 13.66 -1.36
N HIS A 163 73.34 12.59 -2.00
CA HIS A 163 74.37 11.70 -1.51
C HIS A 163 75.58 11.88 -2.38
N VAL A 164 76.73 12.27 -1.74
CA VAL A 164 77.98 12.42 -2.43
C VAL A 164 78.63 11.06 -2.56
N LEU A 165 78.67 10.53 -3.81
CA LEU A 165 79.34 9.26 -4.11
C LEU A 165 80.85 9.38 -4.10
N TYR A 166 81.36 10.48 -4.68
CA TYR A 166 82.80 10.83 -4.68
C TYR A 166 82.95 12.32 -4.43
N GLU A 167 83.87 12.68 -3.54
CA GLU A 167 84.21 14.07 -3.26
C GLU A 167 84.95 14.72 -4.43
N ALA A 168 84.86 16.03 -4.55
CA ALA A 168 85.57 16.78 -5.57
C ALA A 168 87.12 16.69 -5.35
N THR A 169 87.82 16.46 -6.44
CA THR A 169 89.28 16.52 -6.48
C THR A 169 89.77 17.70 -7.38
N GLU A 170 91.01 18.10 -7.35
CA GLU A 170 91.49 19.21 -8.18
C GLU A 170 91.25 19.04 -9.69
N LYS A 171 90.99 17.82 -10.15
CA LYS A 171 90.73 17.50 -11.57
C LYS A 171 89.29 17.07 -11.93
N HIS A 172 88.50 16.76 -10.93
CA HIS A 172 87.16 16.28 -11.16
C HIS A 172 86.15 16.88 -10.16
N PRO A 173 84.94 17.31 -10.61
CA PRO A 173 83.82 17.76 -9.74
C PRO A 173 83.29 16.58 -8.90
N ALA A 174 82.70 16.89 -7.77
CA ALA A 174 82.02 15.91 -6.93
C ALA A 174 80.87 15.18 -7.76
N GLN A 175 80.83 13.85 -7.59
CA GLN A 175 79.75 13.08 -8.14
C GLN A 175 78.68 12.91 -7.07
N VAL A 176 77.49 13.47 -7.33
CA VAL A 176 76.39 13.51 -6.39
C VAL A 176 75.19 12.77 -6.98
N GLU A 177 74.65 11.83 -6.24
CA GLU A 177 73.39 11.18 -6.56
C GLU A 177 72.22 11.87 -5.76
N THR A 178 71.17 12.29 -6.42
CA THR A 178 70.03 12.88 -5.78
C THR A 178 68.91 11.86 -5.67
N PHE A 179 68.39 11.65 -4.46
CA PHE A 179 67.24 10.82 -4.19
C PHE A 179 66.18 11.61 -3.40
N THR A 180 64.93 11.13 -3.40
CA THR A 180 63.89 11.75 -2.62
C THR A 180 63.59 10.91 -1.39
N GLU A 181 63.56 11.56 -0.23
CA GLU A 181 63.20 10.96 1.06
C GLU A 181 61.84 11.48 1.50
N ASP A 182 60.94 10.57 1.96
CA ASP A 182 59.65 10.95 2.56
C ASP A 182 59.89 11.35 4.03
N VAL A 183 59.79 12.65 4.31
CA VAL A 183 59.99 13.20 5.67
C VAL A 183 58.61 13.54 6.25
N ILE A 184 58.33 13.10 7.47
CA ILE A 184 57.14 13.47 8.22
C ILE A 184 57.21 14.96 8.54
N VAL A 185 56.28 15.77 8.05
CA VAL A 185 56.22 17.22 8.27
C VAL A 185 55.09 17.66 9.18
N GLY A 186 54.26 16.74 9.63
CA GLY A 186 53.17 17.01 10.57
C GLY A 186 52.23 15.83 10.73
N THR A 187 51.25 15.96 11.62
CA THR A 187 50.20 14.97 11.89
C THR A 187 48.81 15.60 11.70
N TRP A 188 47.88 14.79 11.20
CA TRP A 188 46.48 15.11 11.18
C TRP A 188 45.79 14.29 12.27
N THR A 189 45.01 14.95 13.12
CA THR A 189 44.09 14.28 14.05
C THR A 189 42.70 14.31 13.41
N LYS A 190 42.16 13.15 13.04
CA LYS A 190 40.83 12.98 12.42
C LYS A 190 39.89 12.41 13.46
N VAL A 191 38.73 13.06 13.63
CA VAL A 191 37.54 12.54 14.34
C VAL A 191 36.39 12.49 13.33
N ALA A 192 35.75 11.35 13.21
CA ALA A 192 34.54 11.23 12.39
C ALA A 192 33.30 11.43 13.27
N PHE A 193 32.29 12.10 12.72
CA PHE A 193 31.00 12.31 13.36
C PHE A 193 29.90 11.68 12.51
N SER A 194 28.85 11.16 13.17
CA SER A 194 27.71 10.55 12.50
C SER A 194 26.41 10.83 13.25
N GLY A 195 25.37 11.17 12.49
CA GLY A 195 23.98 11.23 12.95
C GLY A 195 23.20 9.93 12.73
N ALA A 196 23.87 8.84 12.28
CA ALA A 196 23.25 7.53 12.10
C ALA A 196 22.94 6.85 13.44
N LEU A 197 22.06 5.87 13.43
CA LEU A 197 21.69 5.12 14.63
C LEU A 197 22.55 3.86 14.81
N PRO A 198 22.81 3.44 16.05
CA PRO A 198 23.36 2.11 16.31
C PRO A 198 22.43 1.01 15.76
N ALA A 199 22.99 -0.04 15.17
CA ALA A 199 22.24 -1.18 14.64
C ALA A 199 21.26 -1.78 15.67
N ARG A 200 21.67 -1.87 16.93
CA ARG A 200 20.81 -2.30 18.02
C ARG A 200 19.55 -1.45 18.14
N ARG A 201 19.67 -0.12 18.01
CA ARG A 201 18.53 0.80 18.11
C ARG A 201 17.55 0.62 16.96
N VAL A 202 18.05 0.43 15.75
CA VAL A 202 17.22 0.14 14.56
C VAL A 202 16.46 -1.18 14.75
N ASN A 203 17.14 -2.22 15.25
CA ASN A 203 16.49 -3.51 15.53
C ASN A 203 15.43 -3.38 16.63
N GLU A 204 15.67 -2.63 17.69
CA GLU A 204 14.67 -2.36 18.74
C GLU A 204 13.43 -1.64 18.19
N LEU A 205 13.61 -0.70 17.26
CA LEU A 205 12.49 -0.01 16.61
C LEU A 205 11.69 -0.97 15.73
N ARG A 206 12.38 -1.81 14.96
CA ARG A 206 11.75 -2.86 14.13
C ARG A 206 10.90 -3.80 14.99
N ASP A 207 11.48 -4.36 16.04
CA ASP A 207 10.78 -5.28 16.95
C ASP A 207 9.55 -4.65 17.60
N ARG A 208 9.60 -3.34 17.89
CA ARG A 208 8.45 -2.60 18.44
C ARG A 208 7.35 -2.43 17.42
N VAL A 209 7.70 -2.11 16.17
CA VAL A 209 6.71 -2.00 15.09
C VAL A 209 6.06 -3.36 14.81
N ASP A 210 6.85 -4.43 14.75
CA ASP A 210 6.33 -5.79 14.51
C ASP A 210 5.35 -6.22 15.61
N ARG A 211 5.68 -5.97 16.89
CA ARG A 211 4.76 -6.25 18.01
C ARG A 211 3.49 -5.42 17.92
N LEU A 212 3.61 -4.14 17.57
CA LEU A 212 2.43 -3.29 17.41
C LEU A 212 1.57 -3.71 16.21
N GLN A 213 2.17 -4.12 15.10
CA GLN A 213 1.44 -4.67 13.94
C GLN A 213 0.69 -5.95 14.32
N ALA A 214 1.33 -6.86 15.06
CA ALA A 214 0.68 -8.08 15.54
C ALA A 214 -0.52 -7.76 16.45
N ALA A 215 -0.38 -6.79 17.36
CA ALA A 215 -1.45 -6.35 18.23
C ALA A 215 -2.63 -5.70 17.46
N VAL A 216 -2.33 -4.88 16.44
CA VAL A 216 -3.35 -4.28 15.57
C VAL A 216 -4.10 -5.34 14.77
N LYS A 217 -3.41 -6.34 14.23
CA LYS A 217 -4.05 -7.47 13.53
C LYS A 217 -4.97 -8.25 14.46
N TYR A 218 -4.50 -8.54 15.67
CA TYR A 218 -5.32 -9.23 16.68
C TYR A 218 -6.57 -8.42 17.04
N ALA A 219 -6.43 -7.14 17.35
CA ALA A 219 -7.54 -6.24 17.65
C ALA A 219 -8.54 -6.17 16.48
N ARG A 220 -8.07 -6.15 15.23
CA ARG A 220 -8.93 -6.17 14.05
C ARG A 220 -9.73 -7.48 13.95
N GLU A 221 -9.10 -8.62 14.18
CA GLU A 221 -9.81 -9.91 14.17
C GLU A 221 -10.83 -10.00 15.30
N GLU A 222 -10.51 -9.49 16.49
CA GLU A 222 -11.43 -9.39 17.60
C GLU A 222 -12.65 -8.50 17.25
N ALA A 223 -12.42 -7.31 16.72
CA ALA A 223 -13.49 -6.43 16.26
C ALA A 223 -14.34 -7.05 15.15
N ASN A 224 -13.73 -7.78 14.21
CA ASN A 224 -14.42 -8.48 13.13
C ASN A 224 -15.23 -9.71 13.62
N ALA A 225 -15.02 -10.17 14.83
CA ALA A 225 -15.82 -11.22 15.43
C ALA A 225 -17.13 -10.70 16.03
N ALA A 226 -17.36 -9.37 16.05
CA ALA A 226 -18.59 -8.76 16.54
C ALA A 226 -19.81 -9.23 15.75
N GLU A 227 -20.92 -9.39 16.46
CA GLU A 227 -22.22 -9.64 15.85
C GLU A 227 -22.70 -8.40 15.11
N VAL A 228 -23.41 -8.61 13.98
CA VAL A 228 -23.87 -7.52 13.13
C VAL A 228 -25.35 -7.63 12.87
N ASP A 229 -26.03 -6.51 12.83
CA ASP A 229 -27.41 -6.39 12.42
C ASP A 229 -27.49 -6.19 10.91
N ASP A 230 -28.29 -6.99 10.24
CA ASP A 230 -28.55 -6.87 8.80
C ASP A 230 -29.18 -5.51 8.49
N ARG A 231 -28.61 -4.79 7.53
CA ARG A 231 -29.12 -3.53 7.01
C ARG A 231 -29.78 -3.76 5.65
N GLN A 232 -31.04 -3.40 5.56
CA GLN A 232 -31.85 -3.51 4.34
C GLN A 232 -32.08 -2.11 3.79
N VAL A 233 -31.22 -1.66 2.89
CA VAL A 233 -31.27 -0.32 2.28
C VAL A 233 -31.57 -0.38 0.78
N GLY A 234 -31.25 -1.50 0.13
CA GLY A 234 -31.34 -1.65 -1.31
C GLY A 234 -32.77 -1.55 -1.82
N GLU A 235 -33.72 -2.17 -1.13
CA GLU A 235 -35.18 -2.11 -1.52
C GLU A 235 -35.65 -0.66 -1.53
N ALA A 236 -35.38 0.13 -0.50
CA ALA A 236 -35.79 1.53 -0.42
C ALA A 236 -35.20 2.39 -1.55
N VAL A 237 -33.92 2.14 -1.90
CA VAL A 237 -33.23 2.84 -2.99
C VAL A 237 -33.90 2.51 -4.33
N PHE A 238 -34.19 1.24 -4.63
CA PHE A 238 -34.78 0.86 -5.90
C PHE A 238 -36.27 1.15 -5.96
N ALA A 239 -37.00 1.13 -4.84
CA ALA A 239 -38.36 1.61 -4.78
C ALA A 239 -38.45 3.09 -5.20
N TYR A 240 -37.50 3.92 -4.73
CA TYR A 240 -37.43 5.32 -5.15
C TYR A 240 -37.06 5.47 -6.63
N LEU A 241 -36.03 4.76 -7.10
CA LEU A 241 -35.52 4.88 -8.47
C LEU A 241 -36.53 4.39 -9.52
N LEU A 242 -37.33 3.37 -9.22
CA LEU A 242 -38.29 2.76 -10.13
C LEU A 242 -39.72 3.18 -9.86
N ALA A 243 -39.95 4.15 -8.96
CA ALA A 243 -41.27 4.76 -8.76
C ALA A 243 -41.78 5.41 -10.06
N ARG A 244 -43.08 5.23 -10.34
CA ARG A 244 -43.77 5.85 -11.49
C ARG A 244 -44.39 7.16 -11.09
#